data_6fdd7b70284be3dca17360f81729a646
#
_entry.id   6fdd7b70284be3dca17360f81729a646
#
_cell.length_a   1.000
_cell.length_b   1.000
_cell.length_c   1.000
_cell.angle_alpha   90.00
_cell.angle_beta   90.00
_cell.angle_gamma   90.00
#
_symmetry.space_group_name_H-M   'P 1'
#
loop_
_entity.id
_entity.type
_entity.pdbx_description
1 polymer ?
#
loop_
_entity_poly.entity_id
_entity_poly.type
_entity_poly.pdbx_seq_one_letter_code
_entity_poly.pdbx_strand_id
1 'polypeptide(L)'
;MFGRCTTAVLEEKMKKISFELIKKIDFVLIFIFLILGIITWAIVMINIFNPFSGGHTVSNAVTIVEDDTKEEIREYIEFNEKLKDVFVFNLKSSKIKADGLYDDISASSFKSDSSFLGKSYNEGITNFIFIKDTSYEEYKLFDSNIFIYRYKFSEEKTGNNIYCDKNIYAVVNEDTNDDKTLNSEDNIALYISDYDGKNLIKLSNSVYKVRITDNNQLLFTEYDGSLLTFFLYDINLNKKTKLKSAEQEAPEKYISFY
;
A
#
# COMPACT_ATOMS: atom_id res chain seq x y z
N MET A 1 45.67 -35.52 67.04
CA MET A 1 44.55 -34.58 67.14
C MET A 1 44.67 -33.43 66.08
N PHE A 2 45.19 -33.70 64.87
CA PHE A 2 45.50 -32.66 63.85
C PHE A 2 44.69 -32.75 62.56
N GLY A 3 43.70 -33.71 62.49
CA GLY A 3 43.02 -33.96 61.20
C GLY A 3 41.68 -33.23 61.02
N ARG A 4 41.07 -32.60 62.05
CA ARG A 4 39.72 -31.96 61.95
C ARG A 4 39.71 -30.47 61.59
N CYS A 5 40.88 -29.80 61.66
CA CYS A 5 40.95 -28.37 61.42
C CYS A 5 41.09 -28.01 59.93
N THR A 6 41.71 -28.91 59.15
CA THR A 6 41.94 -28.70 57.70
C THR A 6 40.71 -28.92 56.84
N THR A 7 39.80 -29.81 57.21
CA THR A 7 38.58 -30.06 56.46
C THR A 7 37.54 -28.92 56.55
N ALA A 8 37.39 -28.31 57.73
CA ALA A 8 36.47 -27.18 57.97
C ALA A 8 36.89 -25.96 57.16
N VAL A 9 38.20 -25.64 57.07
CA VAL A 9 38.73 -24.49 56.31
C VAL A 9 38.56 -24.72 54.78
N LEU A 10 38.68 -25.98 54.34
CA LEU A 10 38.44 -26.33 52.92
C LEU A 10 36.96 -26.24 52.56
N GLU A 11 36.05 -26.68 53.43
CA GLU A 11 34.61 -26.56 53.19
C GLU A 11 34.16 -25.10 53.15
N GLU A 12 34.68 -24.24 54.03
CA GLU A 12 34.34 -22.81 54.07
C GLU A 12 34.86 -22.11 52.77
N LYS A 13 36.06 -22.45 52.33
CA LYS A 13 36.64 -21.96 51.11
C LYS A 13 35.86 -22.39 49.85
N MET A 14 35.41 -23.65 49.78
CA MET A 14 34.57 -24.16 48.72
C MET A 14 33.18 -23.50 48.69
N LYS A 15 32.55 -23.31 49.86
CA LYS A 15 31.28 -22.57 49.95
C LYS A 15 31.41 -21.11 49.48
N LYS A 16 32.52 -20.46 49.83
CA LYS A 16 32.78 -19.06 49.39
C LYS A 16 33.01 -18.96 47.90
N ILE A 17 33.74 -19.90 47.29
CA ILE A 17 33.96 -19.98 45.82
C ILE A 17 32.64 -20.29 45.11
N SER A 18 31.82 -21.19 45.62
CA SER A 18 30.51 -21.53 45.06
C SER A 18 29.57 -20.31 45.12
N PHE A 19 29.56 -19.55 46.19
CA PHE A 19 28.72 -18.35 46.35
C PHE A 19 29.14 -17.20 45.38
N GLU A 20 30.43 -16.99 45.23
CA GLU A 20 30.98 -16.01 44.27
C GLU A 20 30.67 -16.40 42.82
N LEU A 21 30.70 -17.70 42.51
CA LEU A 21 30.36 -18.24 41.19
C LEU A 21 28.86 -18.04 40.90
N ILE A 22 28.00 -18.33 41.87
CA ILE A 22 26.54 -18.13 41.74
C ILE A 22 26.23 -16.65 41.52
N LYS A 23 26.84 -15.73 42.27
CA LYS A 23 26.64 -14.30 42.03
C LYS A 23 27.03 -13.83 40.64
N LYS A 24 28.13 -14.39 40.07
CA LYS A 24 28.55 -14.08 38.70
C LYS A 24 27.57 -14.62 37.67
N ILE A 25 27.03 -15.83 37.89
CA ILE A 25 26.03 -16.43 37.01
C ILE A 25 24.72 -15.60 37.06
N ASP A 26 24.25 -15.23 38.24
CA ASP A 26 23.07 -14.39 38.41
C ASP A 26 23.23 -13.02 37.73
N PHE A 27 24.40 -12.39 37.85
CA PHE A 27 24.68 -11.14 37.17
C PHE A 27 24.63 -11.28 35.63
N VAL A 28 25.21 -12.36 35.07
CA VAL A 28 25.16 -12.66 33.64
C VAL A 28 23.76 -12.92 33.17
N LEU A 29 22.95 -13.67 33.95
CA LEU A 29 21.56 -13.95 33.63
C LEU A 29 20.73 -12.67 33.63
N ILE A 30 20.87 -11.81 34.64
CA ILE A 30 20.18 -10.50 34.70
C ILE A 30 20.54 -9.66 33.47
N PHE A 31 21.82 -9.65 33.08
CA PHE A 31 22.26 -8.89 31.91
C PHE A 31 21.67 -9.41 30.60
N ILE A 32 21.57 -10.74 30.44
CA ILE A 32 20.91 -11.39 29.30
C ILE A 32 19.41 -11.03 29.24
N PHE A 33 18.71 -11.11 30.39
CA PHE A 33 17.30 -10.72 30.46
C PHE A 33 17.07 -9.25 30.14
N LEU A 34 17.99 -8.38 30.52
CA LEU A 34 17.92 -6.95 30.23
C LEU A 34 18.08 -6.68 28.72
N ILE A 35 19.04 -7.35 28.07
CA ILE A 35 19.21 -7.28 26.62
C ILE A 35 17.98 -7.79 25.88
N LEU A 36 17.45 -8.97 26.27
CA LEU A 36 16.24 -9.52 25.68
C LEU A 36 15.04 -8.59 25.86
N GLY A 37 14.91 -7.96 27.02
CA GLY A 37 13.88 -6.97 27.30
C GLY A 37 13.99 -5.73 26.39
N ILE A 38 15.19 -5.23 26.15
CA ILE A 38 15.43 -4.11 25.24
C ILE A 38 15.09 -4.50 23.79
N ILE A 39 15.49 -5.71 23.36
CA ILE A 39 15.20 -6.20 22.01
C ILE A 39 13.68 -6.37 21.80
N THR A 40 12.98 -6.98 22.76
CA THR A 40 11.52 -7.13 22.67
C THR A 40 10.81 -5.79 22.69
N TRP A 41 11.26 -4.84 23.53
CA TRP A 41 10.73 -3.48 23.57
C TRP A 41 10.96 -2.75 22.24
N ALA A 42 12.16 -2.87 21.65
CA ALA A 42 12.47 -2.29 20.35
C ALA A 42 11.59 -2.87 19.22
N ILE A 43 11.35 -4.18 19.21
CA ILE A 43 10.44 -4.84 18.24
C ILE A 43 9.00 -4.34 18.43
N VAL A 44 8.52 -4.21 19.68
CA VAL A 44 7.18 -3.67 19.97
C VAL A 44 7.08 -2.21 19.54
N MET A 45 8.11 -1.40 19.81
CA MET A 45 8.14 0.00 19.35
C MET A 45 8.16 0.12 17.83
N ILE A 46 8.96 -0.70 17.12
CA ILE A 46 8.95 -0.73 15.65
C ILE A 46 7.55 -1.07 15.14
N ASN A 47 6.84 -2.02 15.75
CA ASN A 47 5.47 -2.38 15.35
C ASN A 47 4.43 -1.32 15.70
N ILE A 48 4.59 -0.59 16.82
CA ILE A 48 3.68 0.49 17.23
C ILE A 48 3.92 1.78 16.42
N PHE A 49 5.19 2.12 16.17
CA PHE A 49 5.57 3.32 15.41
C PHE A 49 5.72 3.08 13.91
N ASN A 50 5.47 1.86 13.43
CA ASN A 50 5.32 1.55 12.01
C ASN A 50 3.82 1.35 11.70
N PRO A 51 3.00 2.43 11.66
CA PRO A 51 1.59 2.36 11.29
C PRO A 51 1.40 1.91 9.83
N PHE A 52 2.52 1.66 9.12
CA PHE A 52 2.56 1.26 7.72
C PHE A 52 2.55 -0.27 7.47
N SER A 53 2.55 -1.11 8.51
CA SER A 53 2.50 -2.56 8.31
C SER A 53 1.08 -3.11 8.10
N GLY A 54 0.07 -2.23 8.09
CA GLY A 54 -1.30 -2.56 7.69
C GLY A 54 -1.60 -2.30 6.22
N GLY A 55 -0.57 -2.00 5.42
CA GLY A 55 -0.72 -1.89 3.97
C GLY A 55 -1.09 -3.26 3.41
N HIS A 56 -2.32 -3.41 2.93
CA HIS A 56 -2.64 -4.49 2.03
C HIS A 56 -1.56 -4.47 0.95
N THR A 57 -0.77 -5.53 0.86
CA THR A 57 0.13 -5.74 -0.28
C THR A 57 -0.75 -5.98 -1.49
N VAL A 58 -1.19 -4.90 -2.12
CA VAL A 58 -1.77 -4.96 -3.45
C VAL A 58 -0.71 -5.60 -4.33
N SER A 59 -1.07 -6.59 -5.13
CA SER A 59 -0.16 -7.10 -6.16
C SER A 59 0.42 -5.92 -6.91
N ASN A 60 1.70 -5.96 -7.17
CA ASN A 60 2.36 -4.90 -7.92
C ASN A 60 2.15 -5.03 -9.44
N ALA A 61 1.34 -6.00 -9.87
CA ALA A 61 1.11 -6.28 -11.28
C ALA A 61 -0.21 -7.02 -11.55
N VAL A 62 -0.77 -6.83 -12.74
CA VAL A 62 -1.91 -7.57 -13.29
C VAL A 62 -1.54 -8.05 -14.68
N THR A 63 -1.75 -9.34 -14.96
CA THR A 63 -1.42 -9.95 -16.28
C THR A 63 -2.53 -9.70 -17.28
N ILE A 64 -2.17 -9.31 -18.50
CA ILE A 64 -3.09 -9.18 -19.64
C ILE A 64 -3.27 -10.54 -20.30
N VAL A 65 -4.50 -10.92 -20.55
CA VAL A 65 -4.89 -12.18 -21.19
C VAL A 65 -5.56 -11.86 -22.53
N GLU A 66 -5.17 -12.57 -23.60
CA GLU A 66 -5.78 -12.42 -24.92
C GLU A 66 -7.24 -12.91 -24.90
N ASP A 67 -8.11 -12.28 -25.70
CA ASP A 67 -9.56 -12.51 -25.69
C ASP A 67 -10.00 -13.91 -26.10
N ASP A 68 -9.22 -14.56 -26.95
CA ASP A 68 -9.51 -15.90 -27.45
C ASP A 68 -9.05 -17.02 -26.50
N THR A 69 -8.39 -16.67 -25.40
CA THR A 69 -7.99 -17.65 -24.40
C THR A 69 -9.20 -18.14 -23.61
N LYS A 70 -9.30 -19.44 -23.39
CA LYS A 70 -10.31 -20.05 -22.50
C LYS A 70 -9.95 -19.90 -21.02
N GLU A 71 -9.04 -19.02 -20.67
CA GLU A 71 -8.65 -18.80 -19.29
C GLU A 71 -9.78 -18.12 -18.52
N GLU A 72 -10.18 -18.73 -17.42
CA GLU A 72 -11.18 -18.16 -16.50
C GLU A 72 -10.55 -17.00 -15.73
N ILE A 73 -11.02 -15.78 -15.96
CA ILE A 73 -10.65 -14.63 -15.16
C ILE A 73 -11.53 -14.62 -13.92
N ARG A 74 -10.90 -14.66 -12.75
CA ARG A 74 -11.59 -14.59 -11.48
C ARG A 74 -11.51 -13.19 -10.92
N GLU A 75 -12.67 -12.62 -10.64
CA GLU A 75 -12.79 -11.32 -10.01
C GLU A 75 -13.33 -11.48 -8.59
N TYR A 76 -12.82 -10.67 -7.69
CA TYR A 76 -13.22 -10.63 -6.28
C TYR A 76 -13.60 -9.22 -5.90
N ILE A 77 -14.70 -9.10 -5.15
CA ILE A 77 -15.12 -7.83 -4.58
C ILE A 77 -14.79 -7.84 -3.10
N GLU A 78 -14.11 -6.81 -2.65
CA GLU A 78 -13.75 -6.62 -1.26
C GLU A 78 -14.20 -5.24 -0.78
N PHE A 79 -14.90 -5.18 0.36
CA PHE A 79 -15.23 -3.89 0.97
C PHE A 79 -13.94 -3.16 1.35
N ASN A 80 -13.81 -1.90 0.93
CA ASN A 80 -12.68 -1.06 1.28
C ASN A 80 -13.03 -0.16 2.46
N GLU A 81 -13.86 0.84 2.22
CA GLU A 81 -14.27 1.79 3.26
C GLU A 81 -15.60 2.49 2.92
N LYS A 82 -16.11 3.26 3.87
CA LYS A 82 -17.25 4.14 3.65
C LYS A 82 -16.79 5.60 3.64
N LEU A 83 -17.03 6.30 2.53
CA LEU A 83 -16.77 7.72 2.35
C LEU A 83 -18.10 8.48 2.42
N LYS A 84 -18.36 9.17 3.52
CA LYS A 84 -19.62 9.92 3.74
C LYS A 84 -20.86 9.00 3.56
N ASP A 85 -21.60 9.19 2.46
CA ASP A 85 -22.81 8.44 2.10
C ASP A 85 -22.57 7.39 1.00
N VAL A 86 -21.29 6.99 0.77
CA VAL A 86 -20.92 6.04 -0.27
C VAL A 86 -20.09 4.90 0.29
N PHE A 87 -20.44 3.66 -0.02
CA PHE A 87 -19.61 2.49 0.22
C PHE A 87 -18.68 2.27 -0.97
N VAL A 88 -17.40 2.06 -0.71
CA VAL A 88 -16.39 1.79 -1.74
C VAL A 88 -15.92 0.35 -1.63
N PHE A 89 -15.92 -0.34 -2.76
CA PHE A 89 -15.43 -1.71 -2.89
C PHE A 89 -14.30 -1.76 -3.90
N ASN A 90 -13.31 -2.59 -3.62
CA ASN A 90 -12.25 -2.95 -4.56
C ASN A 90 -12.76 -4.08 -5.45
N LEU A 91 -12.64 -3.92 -6.75
CA LEU A 91 -12.68 -5.04 -7.68
C LEU A 91 -11.23 -5.51 -7.88
N LYS A 92 -10.96 -6.78 -7.57
CA LYS A 92 -9.62 -7.36 -7.63
C LYS A 92 -9.56 -8.50 -8.63
N SER A 93 -8.45 -8.58 -9.35
CA SER A 93 -8.11 -9.70 -10.21
C SER A 93 -6.60 -9.82 -10.39
N SER A 94 -6.12 -11.03 -10.69
CA SER A 94 -4.74 -11.26 -11.13
C SER A 94 -4.58 -11.10 -12.65
N LYS A 95 -5.69 -11.07 -13.41
CA LYS A 95 -5.73 -11.01 -14.86
C LYS A 95 -6.83 -10.09 -15.35
N ILE A 96 -6.59 -9.42 -16.47
CA ILE A 96 -7.59 -8.65 -17.23
C ILE A 96 -7.53 -9.01 -18.71
N LYS A 97 -8.60 -8.79 -19.45
CA LYS A 97 -8.61 -8.98 -20.92
C LYS A 97 -7.95 -7.82 -21.64
N ALA A 98 -7.33 -8.11 -22.81
CA ALA A 98 -6.60 -7.14 -23.60
C ALA A 98 -7.49 -6.01 -24.13
N ASP A 99 -8.74 -6.30 -24.50
CA ASP A 99 -9.68 -5.32 -25.06
C ASP A 99 -10.39 -4.47 -24.01
N GLY A 100 -10.26 -4.81 -22.73
CA GLY A 100 -10.85 -4.07 -21.62
C GLY A 100 -12.38 -3.98 -21.61
N LEU A 101 -13.02 -4.60 -22.61
CA LEU A 101 -14.48 -4.60 -22.81
C LEU A 101 -15.09 -5.80 -22.10
N TYR A 102 -15.49 -5.63 -20.86
CA TYR A 102 -16.47 -6.53 -20.26
C TYR A 102 -17.87 -6.03 -20.60
N ASP A 103 -18.47 -6.70 -21.59
CA ASP A 103 -19.92 -6.69 -21.71
C ASP A 103 -20.53 -7.28 -20.46
N ASP A 104 -21.40 -6.51 -19.83
CA ASP A 104 -22.34 -6.87 -18.78
C ASP A 104 -21.95 -8.07 -17.89
N ILE A 105 -21.36 -7.74 -16.72
CA ILE A 105 -21.34 -8.69 -15.61
C ILE A 105 -22.79 -8.86 -15.15
N SER A 106 -23.47 -9.88 -15.69
CA SER A 106 -24.70 -10.32 -15.08
C SER A 106 -24.37 -10.73 -13.64
N ALA A 107 -25.09 -10.17 -12.67
CA ALA A 107 -24.94 -10.40 -11.23
C ALA A 107 -25.08 -11.87 -10.77
N SER A 108 -25.07 -12.81 -11.72
CA SER A 108 -25.32 -14.24 -11.49
C SER A 108 -24.07 -15.09 -11.30
N SER A 109 -22.85 -14.54 -11.38
CA SER A 109 -21.61 -15.33 -11.21
C SER A 109 -20.90 -15.14 -9.88
N PHE A 110 -21.53 -14.55 -8.87
CA PHE A 110 -20.98 -14.53 -7.51
C PHE A 110 -21.08 -15.93 -6.89
N LYS A 111 -20.09 -16.79 -7.18
CA LYS A 111 -19.82 -17.93 -6.32
C LYS A 111 -19.03 -17.42 -5.12
N SER A 112 -19.75 -17.21 -4.02
CA SER A 112 -19.16 -17.04 -2.70
C SER A 112 -18.48 -18.37 -2.33
N ASP A 113 -17.23 -18.51 -2.70
CA ASP A 113 -16.42 -19.63 -2.24
C ASP A 113 -15.88 -19.28 -0.85
N SER A 114 -16.52 -19.86 0.17
CA SER A 114 -16.21 -19.66 1.59
C SER A 114 -14.92 -20.35 2.04
N SER A 115 -13.90 -20.46 1.19
CA SER A 115 -12.58 -20.92 1.60
C SER A 115 -11.70 -19.75 2.04
N PHE A 116 -12.14 -19.07 3.09
CA PHE A 116 -11.42 -17.98 3.76
C PHE A 116 -10.27 -18.49 4.64
N LEU A 117 -9.37 -19.31 4.10
CA LEU A 117 -8.17 -19.72 4.80
C LEU A 117 -6.96 -19.72 3.86
N GLY A 118 -6.25 -18.59 3.83
CA GLY A 118 -4.79 -18.62 3.75
C GLY A 118 -4.14 -18.79 2.39
N LYS A 119 -4.76 -18.37 1.26
CA LYS A 119 -4.02 -18.15 0.02
C LYS A 119 -3.97 -16.65 -0.26
N SER A 120 -2.83 -16.03 0.01
CA SER A 120 -2.48 -14.73 -0.53
C SER A 120 -2.36 -14.88 -2.06
N TYR A 121 -3.45 -14.59 -2.77
CA TYR A 121 -3.38 -14.43 -4.21
C TYR A 121 -2.77 -13.05 -4.47
N ASN A 122 -1.79 -12.98 -5.36
CA ASN A 122 -1.23 -11.73 -5.87
C ASN A 122 -2.27 -11.08 -6.81
N GLU A 123 -3.32 -10.50 -6.23
CA GLU A 123 -4.39 -9.87 -6.98
C GLU A 123 -4.24 -8.36 -6.91
N GLY A 124 -4.23 -7.72 -8.07
CA GLY A 124 -4.25 -6.27 -8.18
C GLY A 124 -5.67 -5.71 -8.09
N ILE A 125 -5.82 -4.47 -7.68
CA ILE A 125 -7.08 -3.74 -7.80
C ILE A 125 -7.25 -3.35 -9.27
N THR A 126 -8.35 -3.78 -9.88
CA THR A 126 -8.62 -3.52 -11.30
C THR A 126 -9.70 -2.48 -11.52
N ASN A 127 -10.49 -2.17 -10.50
CA ASN A 127 -11.48 -1.10 -10.53
C ASN A 127 -11.95 -0.77 -9.11
N PHE A 128 -12.69 0.32 -8.95
CA PHE A 128 -13.49 0.61 -7.77
C PHE A 128 -14.97 0.59 -8.12
N ILE A 129 -15.76 0.09 -7.17
CA ILE A 129 -17.22 0.11 -7.24
C ILE A 129 -17.70 1.03 -6.11
N PHE A 130 -18.53 2.00 -6.47
CA PHE A 130 -19.15 2.96 -5.55
C PHE A 130 -20.63 2.67 -5.43
N ILE A 131 -21.13 2.52 -4.20
CA ILE A 131 -22.54 2.26 -3.92
C ILE A 131 -23.06 3.33 -2.97
N LYS A 132 -24.08 4.07 -3.39
CA LYS A 132 -24.69 5.10 -2.56
C LYS A 132 -25.54 4.46 -1.47
N ASP A 133 -25.35 4.86 -0.20
CA ASP A 133 -26.03 4.21 0.95
C ASP A 133 -27.55 4.47 1.00
N THR A 134 -28.03 5.52 0.36
CA THR A 134 -29.45 5.89 0.34
C THR A 134 -30.24 5.29 -0.82
N SER A 135 -29.66 5.27 -2.02
CA SER A 135 -30.32 4.79 -3.25
C SER A 135 -29.86 3.40 -3.68
N TYR A 136 -28.76 2.91 -3.12
CA TYR A 136 -28.08 1.68 -3.54
C TYR A 136 -27.69 1.68 -5.03
N GLU A 137 -27.62 2.88 -5.62
CA GLU A 137 -27.09 3.06 -6.97
C GLU A 137 -25.61 2.70 -7.01
N GLU A 138 -25.25 1.80 -7.91
CA GLU A 138 -23.91 1.28 -8.10
C GLU A 138 -23.33 1.79 -9.40
N TYR A 139 -22.03 2.11 -9.41
CA TYR A 139 -21.27 2.35 -10.63
C TYR A 139 -19.79 2.05 -10.44
N LYS A 140 -19.09 1.74 -11.53
CA LYS A 140 -17.66 1.54 -11.57
C LYS A 140 -16.95 2.86 -11.85
N LEU A 141 -15.73 3.01 -11.30
CA LEU A 141 -14.91 4.20 -11.51
C LEU A 141 -14.46 4.34 -12.97
N PHE A 142 -14.08 3.23 -13.59
CA PHE A 142 -13.64 3.13 -14.97
C PHE A 142 -14.56 2.19 -15.75
N ASP A 143 -14.80 2.50 -17.03
CA ASP A 143 -15.63 1.67 -17.90
C ASP A 143 -14.99 0.30 -18.18
N SER A 144 -13.66 0.26 -18.22
CA SER A 144 -12.87 -0.96 -18.37
C SER A 144 -12.07 -1.29 -17.11
N ASN A 145 -11.70 -2.56 -16.94
CA ASN A 145 -10.77 -2.94 -15.90
C ASN A 145 -9.35 -2.54 -16.30
N ILE A 146 -8.66 -1.91 -15.35
CA ILE A 146 -7.29 -1.41 -15.48
C ILE A 146 -6.51 -1.80 -14.23
N PHE A 147 -5.23 -1.54 -14.15
CA PHE A 147 -4.48 -1.76 -12.92
C PHE A 147 -4.38 -0.46 -12.10
N ILE A 148 -4.97 -0.46 -10.90
CA ILE A 148 -4.84 0.67 -9.97
C ILE A 148 -3.59 0.47 -9.14
N TYR A 149 -2.54 1.17 -9.53
CA TYR A 149 -1.22 1.05 -8.90
C TYR A 149 -1.20 1.65 -7.49
N ARG A 150 -1.80 2.85 -7.33
CA ARG A 150 -1.96 3.52 -6.02
C ARG A 150 -3.20 4.38 -6.02
N TYR A 151 -3.76 4.57 -4.84
CA TYR A 151 -4.90 5.48 -4.65
C TYR A 151 -4.86 6.13 -3.27
N LYS A 152 -5.55 7.23 -3.14
CA LYS A 152 -5.90 7.88 -1.89
C LYS A 152 -7.31 8.41 -2.02
N PHE A 153 -8.17 8.05 -1.08
CA PHE A 153 -9.51 8.62 -1.03
C PHE A 153 -9.49 9.99 -0.38
N SER A 154 -10.54 10.75 -0.69
CA SER A 154 -10.76 12.09 -0.17
C SER A 154 -10.81 12.08 1.36
N GLU A 155 -10.17 13.06 1.96
CA GLU A 155 -10.17 13.27 3.41
C GLU A 155 -10.87 14.58 3.74
N GLU A 156 -11.60 14.59 4.85
CA GLU A 156 -12.12 15.83 5.42
C GLU A 156 -11.01 16.57 6.17
N LYS A 157 -11.07 17.91 6.14
CA LYS A 157 -10.13 18.73 6.89
C LYS A 157 -10.23 18.41 8.38
N THR A 158 -9.15 17.86 8.94
CA THR A 158 -9.04 17.52 10.36
C THR A 158 -7.87 18.30 10.97
N GLY A 159 -8.14 19.32 11.71
CA GLY A 159 -7.11 20.13 12.38
C GLY A 159 -6.18 20.85 11.38
N ASN A 160 -4.86 20.70 11.58
CA ASN A 160 -3.83 21.35 10.76
C ASN A 160 -3.18 20.39 9.73
N ASN A 161 -3.74 19.20 9.53
CA ASN A 161 -3.17 18.24 8.59
C ASN A 161 -3.46 18.68 7.14
N ILE A 162 -2.50 18.41 6.26
CA ILE A 162 -2.69 18.55 4.82
C ILE A 162 -3.77 17.56 4.38
N TYR A 163 -4.76 18.03 3.65
CA TYR A 163 -5.88 17.22 3.19
C TYR A 163 -6.13 17.40 1.68
N CYS A 164 -6.82 16.42 1.11
CA CYS A 164 -7.33 16.49 -0.25
C CYS A 164 -8.80 16.02 -0.25
N ASP A 165 -9.69 16.86 -0.74
CA ASP A 165 -11.14 16.58 -0.79
C ASP A 165 -11.57 15.80 -2.03
N LYS A 166 -10.62 15.42 -2.89
CA LYS A 166 -10.80 14.55 -4.04
C LYS A 166 -10.13 13.20 -3.84
N ASN A 167 -10.69 12.19 -4.44
CA ASN A 167 -10.00 10.92 -4.61
C ASN A 167 -8.90 11.09 -5.66
N ILE A 168 -7.75 10.43 -5.44
CA ILE A 168 -6.58 10.47 -6.33
C ILE A 168 -6.24 9.04 -6.72
N TYR A 169 -5.99 8.81 -8.00
CA TYR A 169 -5.65 7.48 -8.53
C TYR A 169 -4.44 7.59 -9.45
N ALA A 170 -3.46 6.73 -9.21
CA ALA A 170 -2.37 6.44 -10.12
C ALA A 170 -2.64 5.06 -10.72
N VAL A 171 -2.85 5.01 -12.01
CA VAL A 171 -3.31 3.81 -12.70
C VAL A 171 -2.43 3.47 -13.90
N VAL A 172 -2.33 2.19 -14.20
CA VAL A 172 -1.71 1.65 -15.41
C VAL A 172 -2.84 1.10 -16.27
N ASN A 173 -3.10 1.75 -17.39
CA ASN A 173 -4.19 1.40 -18.30
C ASN A 173 -3.72 0.84 -19.64
N GLU A 174 -2.41 0.82 -19.87
CA GLU A 174 -1.79 0.33 -21.11
C GLU A 174 -0.48 -0.39 -20.77
N ASP A 175 -0.24 -1.52 -21.42
CA ASP A 175 1.05 -2.20 -21.45
C ASP A 175 1.96 -1.44 -22.42
N THR A 176 2.88 -0.67 -21.87
CA THR A 176 3.74 0.23 -22.65
C THR A 176 5.11 -0.36 -22.96
N ASN A 177 5.41 -1.52 -22.39
CA ASN A 177 6.66 -2.26 -22.60
C ASN A 177 6.47 -3.61 -23.31
N ASP A 178 5.22 -3.99 -23.66
CA ASP A 178 4.83 -5.21 -24.37
C ASP A 178 5.19 -6.51 -23.61
N ASP A 179 5.22 -6.46 -22.26
CA ASP A 179 5.52 -7.64 -21.44
C ASP A 179 4.27 -8.45 -21.02
N LYS A 180 3.09 -8.01 -21.45
CA LYS A 180 1.77 -8.56 -21.11
C LYS A 180 1.42 -8.45 -19.63
N THR A 181 2.00 -7.47 -18.94
CA THR A 181 1.79 -7.26 -17.52
C THR A 181 1.64 -5.78 -17.23
N LEU A 182 0.52 -5.35 -16.65
CA LEU A 182 0.39 -3.98 -16.14
C LEU A 182 1.07 -3.87 -14.80
N ASN A 183 2.11 -3.04 -14.72
CA ASN A 183 2.92 -2.85 -13.51
C ASN A 183 3.52 -1.43 -13.44
N SER A 184 4.44 -1.19 -12.50
CA SER A 184 5.09 0.11 -12.33
C SER A 184 6.11 0.45 -13.42
N GLU A 185 6.49 -0.49 -14.29
CA GLU A 185 7.39 -0.24 -15.43
C GLU A 185 6.67 0.46 -16.57
N ASP A 186 5.35 0.27 -16.65
CA ASP A 186 4.48 0.97 -17.59
C ASP A 186 4.26 2.44 -17.27
N ASN A 187 3.60 3.15 -18.18
CA ASN A 187 3.16 4.50 -17.97
C ASN A 187 2.05 4.55 -16.89
N ILE A 188 2.26 5.37 -15.87
CA ILE A 188 1.31 5.58 -14.79
C ILE A 188 0.52 6.85 -15.06
N ALA A 189 -0.75 6.73 -15.39
CA ALA A 189 -1.65 7.86 -15.55
C ALA A 189 -2.17 8.35 -14.19
N LEU A 190 -2.41 9.65 -14.06
CA LEU A 190 -2.92 10.29 -12.86
C LEU A 190 -4.34 10.79 -13.08
N TYR A 191 -5.25 10.38 -12.19
CA TYR A 191 -6.66 10.80 -12.20
C TYR A 191 -7.07 11.33 -10.84
N ILE A 192 -8.11 12.15 -10.84
CA ILE A 192 -8.85 12.56 -9.64
C ILE A 192 -10.36 12.41 -9.89
N SER A 193 -11.12 12.21 -8.81
CA SER A 193 -12.58 12.25 -8.84
C SER A 193 -13.15 12.93 -7.59
N ASP A 194 -14.45 13.14 -7.57
CA ASP A 194 -15.16 13.46 -6.34
C ASP A 194 -15.10 12.28 -5.35
N TYR A 195 -15.45 12.52 -4.08
CA TYR A 195 -15.44 11.49 -3.04
C TYR A 195 -16.32 10.28 -3.39
N ASP A 196 -17.35 10.49 -4.20
CA ASP A 196 -18.27 9.45 -4.67
C ASP A 196 -17.82 8.81 -6.01
N GLY A 197 -16.61 9.10 -6.48
CA GLY A 197 -16.01 8.58 -7.72
C GLY A 197 -16.47 9.28 -9.00
N LYS A 198 -17.48 10.17 -8.92
CA LYS A 198 -17.98 10.91 -10.08
C LYS A 198 -17.01 12.02 -10.51
N ASN A 199 -17.26 12.62 -11.67
CA ASN A 199 -16.43 13.68 -12.23
C ASN A 199 -14.94 13.29 -12.33
N LEU A 200 -14.69 12.09 -12.85
CA LEU A 200 -13.33 11.57 -13.08
C LEU A 200 -12.60 12.44 -14.10
N ILE A 201 -11.44 12.96 -13.73
CA ILE A 201 -10.60 13.83 -14.55
C ILE A 201 -9.20 13.24 -14.67
N LYS A 202 -8.69 13.06 -15.89
CA LYS A 202 -7.30 12.68 -16.15
C LYS A 202 -6.43 13.95 -16.09
N LEU A 203 -5.42 13.94 -15.22
CA LEU A 203 -4.45 15.04 -15.06
C LEU A 203 -3.18 14.81 -15.89
N SER A 204 -2.77 13.54 -16.08
CA SER A 204 -1.57 13.15 -16.80
C SER A 204 -1.68 11.75 -17.37
N ASN A 205 -1.00 11.50 -18.51
CA ASN A 205 -0.87 10.17 -19.09
C ASN A 205 0.33 9.39 -18.53
N SER A 206 1.36 10.09 -18.03
CA SER A 206 2.56 9.43 -17.51
C SER A 206 3.18 10.29 -16.41
N VAL A 207 3.05 9.85 -15.16
CA VAL A 207 3.66 10.51 -14.01
C VAL A 207 4.79 9.67 -13.43
N TYR A 208 5.84 10.36 -13.00
CA TYR A 208 6.99 9.76 -12.32
C TYR A 208 6.98 10.00 -10.82
N LYS A 209 6.53 11.17 -10.41
CA LYS A 209 6.41 11.52 -8.98
C LYS A 209 5.10 12.25 -8.77
N VAL A 210 4.41 11.91 -7.68
CA VAL A 210 3.20 12.61 -7.24
C VAL A 210 3.27 12.81 -5.73
N ARG A 211 2.89 13.98 -5.27
CA ARG A 211 2.81 14.34 -3.86
C ARG A 211 1.73 15.37 -3.62
N ILE A 212 1.01 15.23 -2.51
CA ILE A 212 0.17 16.31 -1.97
C ILE A 212 1.11 17.28 -1.23
N THR A 213 1.14 18.55 -1.64
CA THR A 213 2.08 19.55 -1.09
C THR A 213 1.42 20.52 -0.13
N ASP A 214 0.14 20.77 -0.33
CA ASP A 214 -0.69 21.66 0.49
C ASP A 214 -2.16 21.23 0.36
N ASN A 215 -3.06 21.86 1.10
CA ASN A 215 -4.49 21.58 1.03
C ASN A 215 -5.00 21.72 -0.40
N ASN A 216 -5.55 20.61 -0.93
CA ASN A 216 -6.07 20.54 -2.29
C ASN A 216 -5.05 20.91 -3.39
N GLN A 217 -3.75 20.65 -3.17
CA GLN A 217 -2.73 20.89 -4.17
C GLN A 217 -1.87 19.63 -4.41
N LEU A 218 -1.72 19.25 -5.69
CA LEU A 218 -0.91 18.14 -6.15
C LEU A 218 0.31 18.64 -6.91
N LEU A 219 1.50 18.29 -6.45
CA LEU A 219 2.74 18.44 -7.22
C LEU A 219 3.04 17.12 -7.91
N PHE A 220 3.21 17.13 -9.22
CA PHE A 220 3.61 15.92 -9.95
C PHE A 220 4.60 16.25 -11.07
N THR A 221 5.28 15.19 -11.54
CA THR A 221 6.27 15.31 -12.61
C THR A 221 5.91 14.39 -13.76
N GLU A 222 6.08 14.89 -14.99
CA GLU A 222 6.02 14.15 -16.24
C GLU A 222 7.43 14.10 -16.85
N TYR A 223 7.74 13.01 -17.53
CA TYR A 223 9.01 12.83 -18.27
C TYR A 223 8.71 12.37 -19.69
N ASP A 224 9.31 13.04 -20.66
CA ASP A 224 9.09 12.81 -22.09
C ASP A 224 10.26 12.13 -22.83
N GLY A 225 11.17 11.52 -22.09
CA GLY A 225 12.38 10.89 -22.63
C GLY A 225 13.65 11.75 -22.51
N SER A 226 13.51 13.05 -22.30
CA SER A 226 14.65 13.97 -22.13
C SER A 226 14.41 15.06 -21.09
N LEU A 227 13.17 15.47 -20.92
CA LEU A 227 12.79 16.64 -20.14
C LEU A 227 11.86 16.21 -19.00
N LEU A 228 12.30 16.45 -17.76
CA LEU A 228 11.46 16.34 -16.59
C LEU A 228 10.73 17.66 -16.37
N THR A 229 9.40 17.61 -16.36
CA THR A 229 8.54 18.78 -16.15
C THR A 229 7.76 18.65 -14.86
N PHE A 230 7.80 19.71 -14.04
CA PHE A 230 7.08 19.82 -12.78
C PHE A 230 5.79 20.58 -13.00
N PHE A 231 4.67 20.02 -12.50
CA PHE A 231 3.36 20.61 -12.53
C PHE A 231 2.78 20.74 -11.13
N LEU A 232 2.12 21.86 -10.88
CA LEU A 232 1.23 22.03 -9.73
C LEU A 232 -0.21 22.01 -10.25
N TYR A 233 -1.04 21.16 -9.65
CA TYR A 233 -2.47 21.16 -9.89
C TYR A 233 -3.20 21.64 -8.63
N ASP A 234 -3.92 22.74 -8.78
CA ASP A 234 -4.81 23.28 -7.73
C ASP A 234 -6.22 22.75 -7.97
N ILE A 235 -6.68 21.91 -7.06
CA ILE A 235 -7.98 21.23 -7.14
C ILE A 235 -9.12 22.25 -7.02
N ASN A 236 -8.99 23.24 -6.15
CA ASN A 236 -10.03 24.23 -5.94
C ASN A 236 -10.25 25.12 -7.19
N LEU A 237 -9.17 25.41 -7.89
CA LEU A 237 -9.20 26.22 -9.12
C LEU A 237 -9.36 25.40 -10.39
N ASN A 238 -9.30 24.06 -10.27
CA ASN A 238 -9.24 23.13 -11.41
C ASN A 238 -8.16 23.55 -12.42
N LYS A 239 -6.96 23.86 -11.92
CA LYS A 239 -5.91 24.48 -12.74
C LYS A 239 -4.59 23.73 -12.65
N LYS A 240 -4.11 23.25 -13.80
CA LYS A 240 -2.75 22.71 -13.98
C LYS A 240 -1.81 23.83 -14.37
N THR A 241 -0.73 24.02 -13.59
CA THR A 241 0.29 25.05 -13.84
C THR A 241 1.64 24.39 -14.01
N LYS A 242 2.32 24.64 -15.11
CA LYS A 242 3.71 24.24 -15.31
C LYS A 242 4.63 25.13 -14.48
N LEU A 243 5.41 24.54 -13.58
CA LEU A 243 6.33 25.26 -12.71
C LEU A 243 7.72 25.37 -13.33
N LYS A 244 8.30 24.25 -13.77
CA LYS A 244 9.66 24.17 -14.26
C LYS A 244 9.86 22.94 -15.15
N SER A 245 10.79 23.05 -16.10
CA SER A 245 11.35 21.88 -16.82
C SER A 245 12.87 21.86 -16.65
N ALA A 246 13.44 20.67 -16.66
CA ALA A 246 14.88 20.45 -16.59
C ALA A 246 15.27 19.24 -17.46
N GLU A 247 16.33 19.36 -18.24
CA GLU A 247 16.94 18.23 -18.93
C GLU A 247 17.65 17.36 -17.90
N GLN A 248 17.27 16.09 -17.84
CA GLN A 248 17.90 15.10 -16.96
C GLN A 248 17.51 13.70 -17.41
N GLU A 249 18.20 12.70 -16.89
CA GLU A 249 17.83 11.30 -17.03
C GLU A 249 16.49 11.00 -16.36
N ALA A 250 15.82 9.93 -16.80
CA ALA A 250 14.56 9.49 -16.20
C ALA A 250 14.73 9.27 -14.69
N PRO A 251 13.94 9.94 -13.85
CA PRO A 251 13.98 9.68 -12.43
C PRO A 251 13.33 8.32 -12.12
N GLU A 252 13.66 7.74 -10.97
CA GLU A 252 12.89 6.63 -10.43
C GLU A 252 11.44 7.04 -10.18
N LYS A 253 10.50 6.17 -10.56
CA LYS A 253 9.07 6.40 -10.32
C LYS A 253 8.77 6.31 -8.81
N TYR A 254 8.17 7.35 -8.27
CA TYR A 254 7.81 7.45 -6.86
C TYR A 254 6.44 8.09 -6.71
N ILE A 255 5.42 7.28 -6.50
CA ILE A 255 4.04 7.72 -6.28
C ILE A 255 3.74 7.64 -4.79
N SER A 256 3.57 8.80 -4.15
CA SER A 256 3.20 8.89 -2.74
C SER A 256 2.14 9.97 -2.56
N PHE A 257 1.06 9.60 -1.88
CA PHE A 257 -0.03 10.51 -1.54
C PHE A 257 -0.03 10.89 -0.05
N TYR A 258 1.12 10.66 0.61
CA TYR A 258 1.31 10.97 2.04
C TYR A 258 2.47 11.94 2.23
#